data_917425f1617c2a465c0fa1c26bf64fb6
#
_entry.id   917425f1617c2a465c0fa1c26bf64fb6
#
_cell.length_a   1.000
_cell.length_b   1.000
_cell.length_c   1.000
_cell.angle_alpha   90.00
_cell.angle_beta   90.00
_cell.angle_gamma   90.00
#
_symmetry.space_group_name_H-M   'P 1'
#
loop_
_entity.id
_entity.type
_entity.pdbx_description
1 polymer ?
#
loop_
_entity_poly.entity_id
_entity_poly.type
_entity_poly.pdbx_seq_one_letter_code
_entity_poly.pdbx_strand_id
1 'polypeptide(L)'
;GWDAFGMPAENAAIENNIHPREWTEKNIENMKTQLKSMGISYDWNREISTCEPEYIKEQQKLFIKLFNANLIYKKKSWANWDPVEGSVLANEQVIDGKGWRSGAPVEKKLLNQWFLAITKFALPLLEDLSDLNEWPENVKIMQKNWIGQSVGAKLSLKIKTNNIITNTDMIEAFT
;
A
#
# COMPACT_ATOMS: atom_id res chain seq x y z
N GLY A 1 -4.74 -14.61 14.38
CA GLY A 1 -3.59 -14.75 13.48
C GLY A 1 -2.53 -13.70 13.75
N TRP A 2 -1.30 -13.97 13.33
CA TRP A 2 -0.13 -13.14 13.54
C TRP A 2 0.31 -12.51 12.23
N ASP A 3 0.41 -11.18 12.19
CA ASP A 3 1.04 -10.47 11.08
C ASP A 3 2.55 -10.42 11.34
N ALA A 4 3.19 -11.52 11.02
CA ALA A 4 4.55 -11.85 11.43
C ALA A 4 5.59 -11.68 10.31
N PHE A 5 5.17 -11.17 9.16
CA PHE A 5 6.04 -10.99 7.99
C PHE A 5 6.37 -9.51 7.81
N GLY A 6 7.66 -9.17 7.81
CA GLY A 6 8.06 -7.80 7.49
C GLY A 6 9.27 -7.27 8.25
N MET A 7 9.65 -6.05 7.91
CA MET A 7 10.87 -5.36 8.38
C MET A 7 10.95 -5.15 9.90
N PRO A 8 9.87 -4.91 10.67
CA PRO A 8 10.02 -4.73 12.12
C PRO A 8 10.65 -5.93 12.81
N ALA A 9 10.29 -7.15 12.42
CA ALA A 9 10.87 -8.37 12.96
C ALA A 9 12.32 -8.56 12.49
N GLU A 10 12.62 -8.23 11.22
CA GLU A 10 13.97 -8.31 10.66
C GLU A 10 14.92 -7.34 11.36
N ASN A 11 14.52 -6.08 11.54
CA ASN A 11 15.35 -5.08 12.22
C ASN A 11 15.62 -5.45 13.67
N ALA A 12 14.61 -5.88 14.41
CA ALA A 12 14.76 -6.32 15.78
C ALA A 12 15.69 -7.57 15.89
N ALA A 13 15.62 -8.47 14.93
CA ALA A 13 16.48 -9.63 14.85
C ALA A 13 17.95 -9.24 14.60
N ILE A 14 18.21 -8.27 13.74
CA ILE A 14 19.53 -7.69 13.49
C ILE A 14 20.09 -7.06 14.76
N GLU A 15 19.30 -6.20 15.43
CA GLU A 15 19.70 -5.53 16.67
C GLU A 15 20.05 -6.52 17.79
N ASN A 16 19.35 -7.65 17.86
CA ASN A 16 19.57 -8.69 18.85
C ASN A 16 20.51 -9.81 18.38
N ASN A 17 21.06 -9.71 17.16
CA ASN A 17 21.96 -10.68 16.55
C ASN A 17 21.41 -12.12 16.58
N ILE A 18 20.14 -12.27 16.21
CA ILE A 18 19.45 -13.56 16.11
C ILE A 18 18.75 -13.70 14.75
N HIS A 19 18.35 -14.91 14.39
CA HIS A 19 17.62 -15.13 13.14
C HIS A 19 16.20 -14.58 13.23
N PRO A 20 15.66 -13.88 12.19
CA PRO A 20 14.30 -13.29 12.21
C PRO A 20 13.19 -14.29 12.56
N ARG A 21 13.27 -15.53 12.08
CA ARG A 21 12.31 -16.58 12.42
C ARG A 21 12.30 -16.87 13.92
N GLU A 22 13.44 -17.08 14.51
CA GLU A 22 13.58 -17.38 15.94
C GLU A 22 13.03 -16.23 16.80
N TRP A 23 13.36 -14.99 16.44
CA TRP A 23 12.81 -13.81 17.10
C TRP A 23 11.29 -13.77 17.02
N THR A 24 10.74 -13.98 15.84
CA THR A 24 9.30 -13.93 15.58
C THR A 24 8.57 -15.02 16.34
N GLU A 25 9.03 -16.27 16.28
CA GLU A 25 8.43 -17.42 16.98
C GLU A 25 8.40 -17.20 18.50
N LYS A 26 9.51 -16.72 19.05
CA LYS A 26 9.62 -16.40 20.49
C LYS A 26 8.63 -15.30 20.90
N ASN A 27 8.49 -14.26 20.09
CA ASN A 27 7.56 -13.17 20.38
C ASN A 27 6.10 -13.61 20.26
N ILE A 28 5.76 -14.43 19.27
CA ILE A 28 4.42 -15.01 19.12
C ILE A 28 4.06 -15.81 20.37
N GLU A 29 4.94 -16.70 20.84
CA GLU A 29 4.67 -17.51 22.02
C GLU A 29 4.50 -16.67 23.29
N ASN A 30 5.31 -15.63 23.44
CA ASN A 30 5.18 -14.69 24.55
C ASN A 30 3.84 -13.93 24.50
N MET A 31 3.48 -13.35 23.36
CA MET A 31 2.19 -12.65 23.18
C MET A 31 1.00 -13.59 23.37
N LYS A 32 1.09 -14.82 22.88
CA LYS A 32 0.06 -15.86 23.06
C LYS A 32 -0.17 -16.18 24.53
N THR A 33 0.91 -16.32 25.29
CA THR A 33 0.85 -16.53 26.75
C THR A 33 0.17 -15.35 27.45
N GLN A 34 0.52 -14.13 27.09
CA GLN A 34 -0.10 -12.92 27.63
C GLN A 34 -1.61 -12.83 27.29
N LEU A 35 -1.99 -13.08 26.03
CA LEU A 35 -3.40 -13.06 25.62
C LEU A 35 -4.23 -14.12 26.34
N LYS A 36 -3.67 -15.33 26.55
CA LYS A 36 -4.32 -16.38 27.35
C LYS A 36 -4.49 -15.97 28.81
N SER A 37 -3.49 -15.32 29.40
CA SER A 37 -3.57 -14.84 30.78
C SER A 37 -4.63 -13.76 31.00
N MET A 38 -4.95 -13.01 29.95
CA MET A 38 -6.03 -12.01 29.95
C MET A 38 -7.43 -12.62 29.79
N GLY A 39 -7.54 -13.93 29.61
CA GLY A 39 -8.81 -14.63 29.42
C GLY A 39 -9.46 -14.40 28.07
N ILE A 40 -8.71 -13.99 27.06
CA ILE A 40 -9.25 -13.78 25.71
C ILE A 40 -9.52 -15.13 25.05
N SER A 41 -10.77 -15.35 24.64
CA SER A 41 -11.28 -16.61 24.10
C SER A 41 -11.13 -16.67 22.56
N TYR A 42 -9.90 -16.70 22.06
CA TYR A 42 -9.65 -17.05 20.66
C TYR A 42 -9.74 -18.56 20.45
N ASP A 43 -10.13 -18.96 19.24
CA ASP A 43 -10.01 -20.36 18.83
C ASP A 43 -8.54 -20.64 18.41
N TRP A 44 -7.74 -21.07 19.38
CA TRP A 44 -6.32 -21.35 19.20
C TRP A 44 -6.02 -22.51 18.24
N ASN A 45 -7.04 -23.35 17.91
CA ASN A 45 -6.90 -24.41 16.91
C ASN A 45 -6.89 -23.87 15.48
N ARG A 46 -7.34 -22.62 15.30
CA ARG A 46 -7.36 -21.91 14.02
C ARG A 46 -6.29 -20.82 13.94
N GLU A 47 -5.23 -20.99 14.70
CA GLU A 47 -4.09 -20.07 14.71
C GLU A 47 -3.31 -20.16 13.39
N ILE A 48 -2.99 -19.00 12.84
CA ILE A 48 -2.18 -18.86 11.62
C ILE A 48 -1.13 -17.76 11.79
N SER A 49 -0.05 -17.85 11.03
CA SER A 49 0.96 -16.80 10.92
C SER A 49 1.24 -16.49 9.45
N THR A 50 1.31 -15.21 9.10
CA THR A 50 1.49 -14.75 7.71
C THR A 50 2.86 -15.10 7.14
N CYS A 51 3.84 -15.45 7.98
CA CYS A 51 5.17 -15.89 7.56
C CYS A 51 5.28 -17.40 7.31
N GLU A 52 4.23 -18.18 7.56
CA GLU A 52 4.25 -19.62 7.35
C GLU A 52 4.12 -19.99 5.87
N PRO A 53 4.84 -21.05 5.41
CA PRO A 53 4.84 -21.46 4.01
C PRO A 53 3.43 -21.75 3.45
N GLU A 54 2.56 -22.35 4.24
CA GLU A 54 1.17 -22.64 3.85
C GLU A 54 0.39 -21.38 3.58
N TYR A 55 0.53 -20.35 4.42
CA TYR A 55 -0.09 -19.06 4.22
C TYR A 55 0.46 -18.35 2.98
N ILE A 56 1.78 -18.30 2.85
CA ILE A 56 2.47 -17.70 1.69
C ILE A 56 2.04 -18.36 0.38
N LYS A 57 1.88 -19.68 0.37
CA LYS A 57 1.41 -20.43 -0.79
C LYS A 57 0.03 -19.96 -1.26
N GLU A 58 -0.91 -19.76 -0.35
CA GLU A 58 -2.25 -19.26 -0.70
C GLU A 58 -2.22 -17.80 -1.15
N GLN A 59 -1.40 -16.98 -0.53
CA GLN A 59 -1.17 -15.60 -0.95
C GLN A 59 -0.57 -15.52 -2.37
N GLN A 60 0.38 -16.39 -2.70
CA GLN A 60 0.95 -16.48 -4.05
C GLN A 60 -0.08 -16.94 -5.09
N LYS A 61 -0.97 -17.87 -4.74
CA LYS A 61 -2.09 -18.27 -5.61
C LYS A 61 -3.03 -17.10 -5.89
N LEU A 62 -3.35 -16.29 -4.87
CA LEU A 62 -4.15 -15.08 -5.05
C LEU A 62 -3.46 -14.09 -5.98
N PHE A 63 -2.16 -13.86 -5.77
CA PHE A 63 -1.36 -13.00 -6.65
C PHE A 63 -1.44 -13.42 -8.12
N ILE A 64 -1.28 -14.72 -8.39
CA ILE A 64 -1.37 -15.27 -9.76
C ILE A 64 -2.77 -15.06 -10.36
N LYS A 65 -3.84 -15.25 -9.57
CA LYS A 65 -5.21 -15.00 -10.02
C LYS A 65 -5.42 -13.52 -10.41
N LEU A 66 -4.95 -12.59 -9.57
CA LEU A 66 -5.04 -11.17 -9.84
C LEU A 66 -4.18 -10.75 -11.04
N PHE A 67 -2.99 -11.34 -11.21
CA PHE A 67 -2.14 -11.10 -12.36
C PHE A 67 -2.82 -11.57 -13.66
N ASN A 68 -3.37 -12.77 -13.69
CA ASN A 68 -4.09 -13.31 -14.86
C ASN A 68 -5.36 -12.52 -15.19
N ALA A 69 -5.96 -11.86 -14.17
CA ALA A 69 -7.08 -10.94 -14.36
C ALA A 69 -6.66 -9.52 -14.81
N ASN A 70 -5.40 -9.29 -15.10
CA ASN A 70 -4.83 -7.97 -15.45
C ASN A 70 -5.08 -6.89 -14.38
N LEU A 71 -5.12 -7.30 -13.13
CA LEU A 71 -5.24 -6.40 -11.96
C LEU A 71 -3.89 -6.11 -11.32
N ILE A 72 -2.85 -6.84 -11.69
CA ILE A 72 -1.46 -6.61 -11.27
C ILE A 72 -0.60 -6.36 -12.48
N TYR A 73 0.23 -5.33 -12.41
CA TYR A 73 1.18 -4.98 -13.46
C TYR A 73 2.49 -4.46 -12.87
N LYS A 74 3.52 -4.43 -13.71
CA LYS A 74 4.85 -3.96 -13.31
C LYS A 74 5.23 -2.72 -14.10
N LYS A 75 5.70 -1.68 -13.42
CA LYS A 75 6.23 -0.47 -14.06
C LYS A 75 7.36 0.16 -13.25
N LYS A 76 8.17 0.97 -13.92
CA LYS A 76 9.13 1.85 -13.24
C LYS A 76 8.40 3.01 -12.59
N SER A 77 8.72 3.26 -11.33
CA SER A 77 8.16 4.38 -10.56
C SER A 77 9.20 4.93 -9.59
N TRP A 78 9.13 6.23 -9.35
CA TRP A 78 9.94 6.86 -8.33
C TRP A 78 9.46 6.40 -6.94
N ALA A 79 10.40 5.99 -6.11
CA ALA A 79 10.16 5.57 -4.74
C ALA A 79 11.05 6.38 -3.79
N ASN A 80 10.57 6.57 -2.57
CA ASN A 80 11.39 7.07 -1.48
C ASN A 80 12.28 5.94 -0.99
N TRP A 81 13.57 6.13 -1.05
CA TRP A 81 14.57 5.14 -0.64
C TRP A 81 15.31 5.61 0.61
N ASP A 82 15.32 4.78 1.62
CA ASP A 82 16.16 4.98 2.80
C ASP A 82 17.48 4.24 2.59
N PRO A 83 18.62 4.95 2.50
CA PRO A 83 19.91 4.32 2.26
C PRO A 83 20.46 3.54 3.47
N VAL A 84 20.01 3.87 4.68
CA VAL A 84 20.43 3.21 5.92
C VAL A 84 19.65 1.92 6.15
N GLU A 85 18.33 1.97 6.00
CA GLU A 85 17.49 0.77 6.10
C GLU A 85 17.55 -0.11 4.85
N GLY A 86 18.03 0.41 3.71
CA GLY A 86 18.07 -0.31 2.43
C GLY A 86 16.68 -0.65 1.91
N SER A 87 15.68 0.20 2.18
CA SER A 87 14.27 -0.09 1.89
C SER A 87 13.52 1.08 1.27
N VAL A 88 12.38 0.76 0.65
CA VAL A 88 11.42 1.74 0.14
C VAL A 88 10.51 2.18 1.28
N LEU A 89 10.32 3.50 1.39
CA LEU A 89 9.41 4.12 2.36
C LEU A 89 8.13 4.61 1.68
N ALA A 90 6.99 4.40 2.35
CA ALA A 90 5.75 5.07 2.00
C ALA A 90 5.87 6.59 2.27
N ASN A 91 4.99 7.39 1.67
CA ASN A 91 5.04 8.85 1.86
C ASN A 91 4.88 9.25 3.33
N GLU A 92 4.04 8.54 4.07
CA GLU A 92 3.78 8.76 5.50
C GLU A 92 4.98 8.43 6.40
N GLN A 93 5.94 7.68 5.87
CA GLN A 93 7.19 7.29 6.56
C GLN A 93 8.33 8.27 6.29
N VAL A 94 8.08 9.32 5.52
CA VAL A 94 9.04 10.39 5.25
C VAL A 94 8.62 11.64 6.02
N ILE A 95 9.40 12.02 7.02
CA ILE A 95 9.16 13.18 7.87
C ILE A 95 10.31 14.17 7.64
N ASP A 96 9.97 15.38 7.21
CA ASP A 96 10.95 16.44 6.91
C ASP A 96 12.10 16.00 5.97
N GLY A 97 11.75 15.16 4.96
CA GLY A 97 12.72 14.63 4.00
C GLY A 97 13.62 13.52 4.53
N LYS A 98 13.33 12.97 5.72
CA LYS A 98 14.09 11.91 6.37
C LYS A 98 13.23 10.69 6.62
N GLY A 99 13.85 9.53 6.64
CA GLY A 99 13.20 8.28 7.05
C GLY A 99 12.76 8.36 8.51
N TRP A 100 11.52 8.03 8.78
CA TRP A 100 10.89 8.15 10.11
C TRP A 100 11.58 7.37 11.22
N ARG A 101 12.27 6.31 10.86
CA ARG A 101 12.97 5.42 11.78
C ARG A 101 14.47 5.68 11.79
N SER A 102 15.11 5.70 10.62
CA SER A 102 16.56 5.88 10.50
C SER A 102 17.02 7.31 10.77
N GLY A 103 16.15 8.31 10.53
CA GLY A 103 16.53 9.73 10.52
C GLY A 103 17.42 10.13 9.34
N ALA A 104 17.75 9.20 8.44
CA ALA A 104 18.60 9.45 7.28
C ALA A 104 17.84 10.24 6.19
N PRO A 105 18.53 11.09 5.41
CA PRO A 105 17.94 11.74 4.26
C PRO A 105 17.43 10.72 3.25
N VAL A 106 16.18 10.90 2.80
CA VAL A 106 15.54 10.00 1.84
C VAL A 106 15.97 10.37 0.42
N GLU A 107 16.34 9.36 -0.35
CA GLU A 107 16.68 9.49 -1.77
C GLU A 107 15.47 9.13 -2.66
N LYS A 108 15.39 9.72 -3.84
CA LYS A 108 14.46 9.29 -4.88
C LYS A 108 15.15 8.28 -5.79
N LYS A 109 14.61 7.05 -5.87
CA LYS A 109 15.11 6.02 -6.78
C LYS A 109 14.03 5.56 -7.75
N LEU A 110 14.40 5.40 -9.01
CA LEU A 110 13.52 4.85 -10.04
C LEU A 110 13.61 3.31 -9.99
N LEU A 111 12.61 2.68 -9.42
CA LEU A 111 12.56 1.25 -9.21
C LEU A 111 11.46 0.59 -10.06
N ASN A 112 11.72 -0.64 -10.48
CA ASN A 112 10.72 -1.45 -11.15
C ASN A 112 9.86 -2.16 -10.11
N GLN A 113 8.61 -1.74 -9.95
CA GLN A 113 7.72 -2.17 -8.88
C GLN A 113 6.43 -2.79 -9.40
N TRP A 114 5.82 -3.62 -8.58
CA TRP A 114 4.49 -4.16 -8.81
C TRP A 114 3.41 -3.18 -8.34
N PHE A 115 2.35 -3.09 -9.11
CA PHE A 115 1.19 -2.25 -8.84
C PHE A 115 -0.09 -3.05 -8.95
N LEU A 116 -1.04 -2.75 -8.05
CA LEU A 116 -2.43 -3.18 -8.15
C LEU A 116 -3.24 -2.09 -8.85
N ALA A 117 -4.06 -2.47 -9.83
CA ALA A 117 -4.88 -1.54 -10.61
C ALA A 117 -6.16 -1.15 -9.83
N ILE A 118 -6.01 -0.72 -8.58
CA ILE A 118 -7.13 -0.40 -7.67
C ILE A 118 -8.04 0.71 -8.18
N THR A 119 -7.50 1.66 -8.95
CA THR A 119 -8.26 2.78 -9.50
C THR A 119 -9.32 2.35 -10.52
N LYS A 120 -9.21 1.14 -11.10
CA LYS A 120 -10.26 0.56 -11.95
C LYS A 120 -11.59 0.36 -11.20
N PHE A 121 -11.52 0.24 -9.89
CA PHE A 121 -12.68 0.00 -9.02
C PHE A 121 -13.23 1.27 -8.36
N ALA A 122 -12.62 2.44 -8.61
CA ALA A 122 -13.02 3.67 -7.93
C ALA A 122 -14.48 4.04 -8.19
N LEU A 123 -14.90 4.08 -9.45
CA LEU A 123 -16.30 4.38 -9.81
C LEU A 123 -17.28 3.28 -9.38
N PRO A 124 -17.05 1.98 -9.68
CA PRO A 124 -17.90 0.91 -9.17
C PRO A 124 -18.06 0.96 -7.64
N LEU A 125 -16.99 1.14 -6.89
CA LEU A 125 -17.07 1.24 -5.43
C LEU A 125 -17.90 2.43 -4.97
N LEU A 126 -17.84 3.56 -5.67
CA LEU A 126 -18.63 4.74 -5.35
C LEU A 126 -20.13 4.51 -5.64
N GLU A 127 -20.45 3.86 -6.76
CA GLU A 127 -21.82 3.52 -7.16
C GLU A 127 -22.43 2.48 -6.21
N ASP A 128 -21.69 1.43 -5.89
CA ASP A 128 -22.13 0.32 -5.02
C ASP A 128 -22.42 0.75 -3.58
N LEU A 129 -21.94 1.94 -3.14
CA LEU A 129 -22.30 2.49 -1.82
C LEU A 129 -23.80 2.65 -1.62
N SER A 130 -24.56 2.85 -2.69
CA SER A 130 -26.01 2.96 -2.65
C SER A 130 -26.69 1.65 -2.25
N ASP A 131 -26.07 0.51 -2.53
CA ASP A 131 -26.63 -0.81 -2.29
C ASP A 131 -26.32 -1.34 -0.86
N LEU A 132 -25.49 -0.63 -0.12
CA LEU A 132 -25.11 -0.98 1.26
C LEU A 132 -26.16 -0.46 2.26
N ASN A 133 -27.37 -1.01 2.20
CA ASN A 133 -28.53 -0.53 2.98
C ASN A 133 -28.32 -0.63 4.50
N GLU A 134 -27.56 -1.62 4.96
CA GLU A 134 -27.27 -1.85 6.39
C GLU A 134 -26.11 -0.99 6.93
N TRP A 135 -25.46 -0.20 6.08
CA TRP A 135 -24.36 0.66 6.51
C TRP A 135 -24.88 2.00 7.04
N PRO A 136 -24.33 2.52 8.15
CA PRO A 136 -24.65 3.85 8.63
C PRO A 136 -24.31 4.94 7.60
N GLU A 137 -25.18 5.93 7.44
CA GLU A 137 -25.01 6.99 6.44
C GLU A 137 -23.72 7.78 6.60
N ASN A 138 -23.28 8.06 7.84
CA ASN A 138 -22.00 8.73 8.10
C ASN A 138 -20.80 7.94 7.54
N VAL A 139 -20.85 6.60 7.60
CA VAL A 139 -19.79 5.74 7.04
C VAL A 139 -19.81 5.80 5.52
N LYS A 140 -20.98 5.75 4.87
CA LYS A 140 -21.11 5.90 3.41
C LYS A 140 -20.56 7.26 2.95
N ILE A 141 -20.89 8.34 3.65
CA ILE A 141 -20.37 9.68 3.34
C ILE A 141 -18.85 9.74 3.47
N MET A 142 -18.29 9.13 4.50
CA MET A 142 -16.82 9.05 4.67
C MET A 142 -16.15 8.29 3.51
N GLN A 143 -16.72 7.15 3.08
CA GLN A 143 -16.20 6.38 1.95
C GLN A 143 -16.32 7.15 0.63
N LYS A 144 -17.47 7.80 0.39
CA LYS A 144 -17.68 8.65 -0.78
C LYS A 144 -16.66 9.78 -0.86
N ASN A 145 -16.41 10.47 0.25
CA ASN A 145 -15.43 11.54 0.33
C ASN A 145 -14.01 11.06 0.16
N TRP A 146 -13.69 9.85 0.67
CA TRP A 146 -12.37 9.24 0.54
C TRP A 146 -12.06 8.84 -0.91
N ILE A 147 -12.99 8.19 -1.60
CA ILE A 147 -12.83 7.82 -3.02
C ILE A 147 -12.72 9.10 -3.85
N GLY A 148 -13.59 10.05 -3.62
CA GLY A 148 -13.63 11.35 -4.29
C GLY A 148 -13.93 11.23 -5.80
N GLN A 149 -14.81 12.07 -6.29
CA GLN A 149 -15.02 12.25 -7.72
C GLN A 149 -15.06 13.73 -7.98
N SER A 150 -14.17 14.21 -8.83
CA SER A 150 -14.18 15.60 -9.29
C SER A 150 -14.34 15.63 -10.80
N VAL A 151 -15.05 16.66 -11.28
CA VAL A 151 -15.19 16.91 -12.71
C VAL A 151 -14.47 18.22 -13.01
N GLY A 152 -13.50 18.14 -13.91
CA GLY A 152 -12.74 19.28 -14.37
C GLY A 152 -12.88 19.44 -15.88
N ALA A 153 -12.40 20.55 -16.41
CA ALA A 153 -12.32 20.79 -17.83
C ALA A 153 -10.86 20.77 -18.30
N LYS A 154 -10.63 20.15 -19.46
CA LYS A 154 -9.37 20.23 -20.18
C LYS A 154 -9.57 21.15 -21.37
N LEU A 155 -8.81 22.22 -21.41
CA LEU A 155 -8.81 23.18 -22.51
C LEU A 155 -7.53 23.01 -23.32
N SER A 156 -7.68 22.83 -24.63
CA SER A 156 -6.55 22.78 -25.56
C SER A 156 -6.51 24.08 -26.37
N LEU A 157 -5.51 24.88 -26.13
CA LEU A 157 -5.34 26.19 -26.76
C LEU A 157 -4.26 26.12 -27.84
N LYS A 158 -4.59 26.61 -29.05
CA LYS A 158 -3.60 26.71 -30.14
C LYS A 158 -2.70 27.90 -29.89
N ILE A 159 -1.38 27.70 -30.06
CA ILE A 159 -0.41 28.79 -29.96
C ILE A 159 -0.39 29.57 -31.29
N LYS A 160 -0.47 30.89 -31.18
CA LYS A 160 -0.27 31.80 -32.28
C LYS A 160 1.11 32.44 -32.15
N THR A 161 2.03 32.11 -33.03
CA THR A 161 3.35 32.73 -33.12
C THR A 161 3.48 33.56 -34.39
N ASN A 162 3.89 34.80 -34.30
CA ASN A 162 4.08 35.72 -35.43
C ASN A 162 2.86 35.78 -36.39
N ASN A 163 1.66 35.90 -35.86
CA ASN A 163 0.38 35.88 -36.57
C ASN A 163 0.05 34.60 -37.34
N ILE A 164 0.81 33.52 -37.20
CA ILE A 164 0.52 32.20 -37.78
C ILE A 164 -0.01 31.28 -36.68
N ILE A 165 -1.19 30.70 -36.89
CA ILE A 165 -1.72 29.66 -36.02
C ILE A 165 -1.10 28.33 -36.48
N THR A 166 -0.22 27.74 -35.66
CA THR A 166 0.33 26.43 -35.92
C THR A 166 -0.62 25.36 -35.34
N ASN A 167 -0.91 24.34 -36.15
CA ASN A 167 -1.75 23.23 -35.69
C ASN A 167 -0.97 22.21 -34.84
N THR A 168 0.33 22.39 -34.70
CA THR A 168 1.25 21.46 -34.03
C THR A 168 1.54 21.82 -32.57
N ASP A 169 1.45 23.12 -32.22
CA ASP A 169 1.79 23.55 -30.87
C ASP A 169 0.50 23.89 -30.11
N MET A 170 0.21 23.11 -29.09
CA MET A 170 -0.97 23.29 -28.22
C MET A 170 -0.53 23.39 -26.76
N ILE A 171 -1.13 24.30 -26.02
CA ILE A 171 -1.05 24.36 -24.58
C ILE A 171 -2.29 23.70 -24.00
N GLU A 172 -2.10 22.75 -23.10
CA GLU A 172 -3.21 22.14 -22.36
C GLU A 172 -3.31 22.79 -20.98
N ALA A 173 -4.49 23.30 -20.67
CA ALA A 173 -4.85 23.82 -19.36
C ALA A 173 -5.93 22.93 -18.74
N PHE A 174 -5.82 22.72 -17.44
CA PHE A 174 -6.77 21.95 -16.64
C PHE A 174 -7.38 22.85 -15.57
N THR A 175 -8.67 22.67 -15.29
CA THR A 175 -9.38 23.36 -14.21
C THR A 175 -9.76 22.38 -13.13
#